data_9d9f0df04befd750cadc72294e7b8082
#
_entry.id   9d9f0df04befd750cadc72294e7b8082
#
_cell.length_a   1.000
_cell.length_b   1.000
_cell.length_c   1.000
_cell.angle_alpha   90.00
_cell.angle_beta   90.00
_cell.angle_gamma   90.00
#
_symmetry.space_group_name_H-M   'P 1'
#
loop_
_entity.id
_entity.type
_entity.pdbx_description
1 polymer ?
#
loop_
_entity_poly.entity_id
_entity_poly.type
_entity_poly.pdbx_seq_one_letter_code
_entity_poly.pdbx_strand_id
1 'polypeptide(L)'
;MNKVIGLLGPIGSGKTTVAKYLSEKYGFFMVVMGDLVRELARKKGLTPTREVLQAVQKEYVSKYGMDYFAKLVIKRIEESKSEKAVIDGMRRMEDVLVPKNYFKENILILLIDAPAKIRYERISKRIREDTPKTYDEFLEQERREYSIFNLDEVFKLADEKIINDSDLETLYKRVDEILRKYGFL
;
A
#
# COMPACT_ATOMS: atom_id res chain seq x y z
N MET A 1 -7.52 -2.87 -21.02
CA MET A 1 -6.35 -2.50 -20.18
C MET A 1 -6.88 -2.26 -18.78
N ASN A 2 -6.23 -2.82 -17.76
CA ASN A 2 -6.76 -2.85 -16.40
C ASN A 2 -6.75 -1.44 -15.79
N LYS A 3 -7.85 -1.02 -15.16
CA LYS A 3 -7.87 0.19 -14.32
C LYS A 3 -7.27 -0.14 -12.95
N VAL A 4 -6.19 0.53 -12.58
CA VAL A 4 -5.41 0.21 -11.37
C VAL A 4 -5.41 1.39 -10.39
N ILE A 5 -5.66 1.11 -9.12
CA ILE A 5 -5.50 2.08 -8.04
C ILE A 5 -4.28 1.69 -7.20
N GLY A 6 -3.30 2.57 -7.08
CA GLY A 6 -2.19 2.42 -6.15
C GLY A 6 -2.44 3.19 -4.87
N LEU A 7 -2.22 2.56 -3.70
CA LEU A 7 -2.43 3.20 -2.41
C LEU A 7 -1.10 3.47 -1.69
N LEU A 8 -0.83 4.74 -1.48
CA LEU A 8 0.24 5.28 -0.65
C LEU A 8 -0.29 5.78 0.69
N GLY A 9 0.58 5.93 1.65
CA GLY A 9 0.27 6.57 2.93
C GLY A 9 1.00 5.97 4.12
N PRO A 10 1.10 6.70 5.22
CA PRO A 10 1.77 6.24 6.43
C PRO A 10 1.01 5.10 7.11
N ILE A 11 1.67 4.46 8.07
CA ILE A 11 1.05 3.39 8.85
C ILE A 11 -0.18 3.92 9.62
N GLY A 12 -1.26 3.13 9.64
CA GLY A 12 -2.52 3.52 10.32
C GLY A 12 -3.41 4.52 9.56
N SER A 13 -3.02 4.96 8.36
CA SER A 13 -3.78 5.96 7.59
C SER A 13 -5.12 5.43 7.01
N GLY A 14 -5.29 4.10 6.85
CA GLY A 14 -6.52 3.50 6.33
C GLY A 14 -6.42 2.95 4.91
N LYS A 15 -5.22 2.81 4.33
CA LYS A 15 -5.02 2.22 2.99
C LYS A 15 -5.76 0.90 2.79
N THR A 16 -5.53 -0.06 3.68
CA THR A 16 -6.17 -1.39 3.60
C THR A 16 -7.69 -1.32 3.72
N THR A 17 -8.22 -0.34 4.46
CA THR A 17 -9.66 -0.09 4.53
C THR A 17 -10.20 0.34 3.16
N VAL A 18 -9.50 1.27 2.51
CA VAL A 18 -9.84 1.70 1.13
C VAL A 18 -9.71 0.55 0.14
N ALA A 19 -8.61 -0.24 0.21
CA ALA A 19 -8.42 -1.38 -0.68
C ALA A 19 -9.56 -2.41 -0.56
N LYS A 20 -9.96 -2.75 0.67
CA LYS A 20 -11.09 -3.64 0.92
C LYS A 20 -12.41 -3.06 0.39
N TYR A 21 -12.68 -1.79 0.65
CA TYR A 21 -13.86 -1.11 0.13
C TYR A 21 -13.94 -1.19 -1.40
N LEU A 22 -12.84 -0.93 -2.10
CA LEU A 22 -12.77 -1.03 -3.56
C LEU A 22 -13.00 -2.47 -4.04
N SER A 23 -12.43 -3.44 -3.35
CA SER A 23 -12.61 -4.85 -3.67
C SER A 23 -14.05 -5.32 -3.45
N GLU A 24 -14.64 -5.03 -2.30
CA GLU A 24 -15.96 -5.52 -1.90
C GLU A 24 -17.09 -4.82 -2.67
N LYS A 25 -16.98 -3.50 -2.89
CA LYS A 25 -18.05 -2.72 -3.52
C LYS A 25 -17.95 -2.70 -5.05
N TYR A 26 -16.74 -2.64 -5.60
CA TYR A 26 -16.51 -2.40 -7.02
C TYR A 26 -15.79 -3.53 -7.74
N GLY A 27 -15.48 -4.63 -7.05
CA GLY A 27 -14.85 -5.80 -7.62
C GLY A 27 -13.39 -5.63 -8.01
N PHE A 28 -12.66 -4.67 -7.42
CA PHE A 28 -11.24 -4.52 -7.67
C PHE A 28 -10.47 -5.75 -7.15
N PHE A 29 -9.64 -6.34 -7.99
CA PHE A 29 -8.70 -7.37 -7.56
C PHE A 29 -7.64 -6.76 -6.65
N MET A 30 -7.59 -7.21 -5.40
CA MET A 30 -6.70 -6.63 -4.39
C MET A 30 -5.35 -7.34 -4.39
N VAL A 31 -4.26 -6.60 -4.56
CA VAL A 31 -2.89 -7.07 -4.39
C VAL A 31 -2.25 -6.33 -3.21
N VAL A 32 -1.80 -7.09 -2.21
CA VAL A 32 -1.10 -6.53 -1.04
C VAL A 32 0.39 -6.78 -1.18
N MET A 33 1.21 -5.72 -1.25
CA MET A 33 2.67 -5.82 -1.42
C MET A 33 3.31 -6.73 -0.36
N GLY A 34 2.89 -6.60 0.91
CA GLY A 34 3.39 -7.43 1.99
C GLY A 34 3.07 -8.91 1.85
N ASP A 35 1.97 -9.27 1.20
CA ASP A 35 1.59 -10.68 1.01
C ASP A 35 2.47 -11.37 -0.03
N LEU A 36 2.96 -10.65 -1.02
CA LEU A 36 3.94 -11.18 -1.99
C LEU A 36 5.22 -11.63 -1.28
N VAL A 37 5.72 -10.83 -0.33
CA VAL A 37 6.89 -11.19 0.46
C VAL A 37 6.60 -12.40 1.36
N ARG A 38 5.41 -12.44 2.00
CA ARG A 38 4.98 -13.58 2.83
C ARG A 38 4.87 -14.87 2.02
N GLU A 39 4.34 -14.79 0.82
CA GLU A 39 4.23 -15.93 -0.09
C GLU A 39 5.62 -16.48 -0.46
N LEU A 40 6.58 -15.59 -0.77
CA LEU A 40 7.96 -15.99 -1.06
C LEU A 40 8.63 -16.64 0.16
N ALA A 41 8.42 -16.10 1.37
CA ALA A 41 8.94 -16.70 2.60
C ALA A 41 8.38 -18.12 2.81
N ARG A 42 7.05 -18.29 2.65
CA ARG A 42 6.42 -19.62 2.75
C ARG A 42 6.91 -20.60 1.70
N LYS A 43 7.11 -20.17 0.46
CA LYS A 43 7.68 -21.01 -0.63
C LYS A 43 9.10 -21.50 -0.30
N LYS A 44 9.83 -20.77 0.52
CA LYS A 44 11.16 -21.15 1.07
C LYS A 44 11.06 -22.00 2.33
N GLY A 45 9.86 -22.34 2.82
CA GLY A 45 9.66 -23.08 4.07
C GLY A 45 9.90 -22.24 5.33
N LEU A 46 9.92 -20.90 5.22
CA LEU A 46 10.21 -20.00 6.33
C LEU A 46 8.91 -19.48 6.96
N THR A 47 8.92 -19.39 8.31
CA THR A 47 7.84 -18.71 9.04
C THR A 47 7.95 -17.20 8.82
N PRO A 48 6.87 -16.50 8.38
CA PRO A 48 6.95 -15.11 7.97
C PRO A 48 6.95 -14.14 9.17
N THR A 49 8.00 -14.18 9.99
CA THR A 49 8.28 -13.17 11.02
C THR A 49 8.77 -11.87 10.36
N ARG A 50 8.81 -10.77 11.10
CA ARG A 50 9.26 -9.46 10.58
C ARG A 50 10.70 -9.55 10.03
N GLU A 51 11.60 -10.19 10.78
CA GLU A 51 13.00 -10.37 10.40
C GLU A 51 13.13 -11.22 9.13
N VAL A 52 12.38 -12.31 9.05
CA VAL A 52 12.34 -13.18 7.85
C VAL A 52 11.84 -12.43 6.64
N LEU A 53 10.75 -11.66 6.78
CA LEU A 53 10.21 -10.89 5.67
C LEU A 53 11.19 -9.81 5.17
N GLN A 54 11.90 -9.13 6.09
CA GLN A 54 12.94 -8.17 5.72
C GLN A 54 14.12 -8.86 5.01
N ALA A 55 14.57 -10.01 5.51
CA ALA A 55 15.65 -10.79 4.90
C ALA A 55 15.27 -11.28 3.48
N VAL A 56 14.07 -11.84 3.32
CA VAL A 56 13.54 -12.28 2.03
C VAL A 56 13.43 -11.11 1.06
N GLN A 57 12.88 -9.98 1.49
CA GLN A 57 12.78 -8.80 0.64
C GLN A 57 14.16 -8.32 0.18
N LYS A 58 15.12 -8.22 1.10
CA LYS A 58 16.51 -7.82 0.79
C LYS A 58 17.17 -8.79 -0.18
N GLU A 59 17.02 -10.10 0.03
CA GLU A 59 17.55 -11.14 -0.87
C GLU A 59 17.03 -10.98 -2.31
N TYR A 60 15.70 -10.87 -2.47
CA TYR A 60 15.10 -10.77 -3.79
C TYR A 60 15.44 -9.46 -4.50
N VAL A 61 15.46 -8.35 -3.78
CA VAL A 61 15.89 -7.05 -4.31
C VAL A 61 17.37 -7.09 -4.73
N SER A 62 18.24 -7.67 -3.90
CA SER A 62 19.67 -7.81 -4.24
C SER A 62 19.91 -8.70 -5.48
N LYS A 63 19.11 -9.75 -5.64
CA LYS A 63 19.27 -10.72 -6.73
C LYS A 63 18.61 -10.27 -8.03
N TYR A 64 17.46 -9.61 -7.98
CA TYR A 64 16.61 -9.34 -9.13
C TYR A 64 16.37 -7.85 -9.41
N GLY A 65 16.88 -6.97 -8.57
CA GLY A 65 16.74 -5.50 -8.70
C GLY A 65 15.65 -4.89 -7.82
N MET A 66 15.74 -3.58 -7.65
CA MET A 66 14.84 -2.79 -6.78
C MET A 66 13.37 -2.86 -7.24
N ASP A 67 13.14 -3.05 -8.53
CA ASP A 67 11.83 -3.10 -9.17
C ASP A 67 11.17 -4.49 -9.15
N TYR A 68 11.82 -5.49 -8.55
CA TYR A 68 11.35 -6.88 -8.54
C TYR A 68 9.90 -7.01 -8.04
N PHE A 69 9.59 -6.43 -6.88
CA PHE A 69 8.25 -6.54 -6.30
C PHE A 69 7.21 -5.77 -7.09
N ALA A 70 7.56 -4.62 -7.66
CA ALA A 70 6.68 -3.87 -8.54
C ALA A 70 6.32 -4.66 -9.82
N LYS A 71 7.30 -5.32 -10.43
CA LYS A 71 7.07 -6.23 -11.56
C LYS A 71 6.22 -7.45 -11.18
N LEU A 72 6.43 -7.99 -9.97
CA LEU A 72 5.63 -9.11 -9.47
C LEU A 72 4.16 -8.70 -9.25
N VAL A 73 3.90 -7.48 -8.78
CA VAL A 73 2.55 -6.91 -8.68
C VAL A 73 1.88 -6.84 -10.05
N ILE A 74 2.55 -6.29 -11.05
CA ILE A 74 2.03 -6.20 -12.42
C ILE A 74 1.68 -7.59 -12.95
N LYS A 75 2.60 -8.54 -12.82
CA LYS A 75 2.36 -9.93 -13.21
C LYS A 75 1.12 -10.52 -12.52
N ARG A 76 0.96 -10.28 -11.23
CA ARG A 76 -0.19 -10.78 -10.45
C ARG A 76 -1.51 -10.17 -10.92
N ILE A 77 -1.51 -8.88 -11.28
CA ILE A 77 -2.68 -8.21 -11.85
C ILE A 77 -3.05 -8.81 -13.21
N GLU A 78 -2.08 -8.99 -14.09
CA GLU A 78 -2.30 -9.60 -15.43
C GLU A 78 -2.83 -11.04 -15.32
N GLU A 79 -2.25 -11.86 -14.45
CA GLU A 79 -2.67 -13.24 -14.20
C GLU A 79 -4.09 -13.34 -13.65
N SER A 80 -4.57 -12.33 -12.91
CA SER A 80 -5.93 -12.29 -12.35
C SER A 80 -7.00 -12.16 -13.42
N LYS A 81 -6.66 -11.65 -14.60
CA LYS A 81 -7.59 -11.31 -15.69
C LYS A 81 -8.70 -10.33 -15.27
N SER A 82 -8.54 -9.65 -14.14
CA SER A 82 -9.49 -8.65 -13.66
C SER A 82 -9.33 -7.34 -14.44
N GLU A 83 -10.43 -6.71 -14.79
CA GLU A 83 -10.41 -5.39 -15.45
C GLU A 83 -10.03 -4.25 -14.51
N LYS A 84 -10.13 -4.48 -13.20
CA LYS A 84 -9.84 -3.50 -12.15
C LYS A 84 -8.96 -4.12 -11.07
N ALA A 85 -7.95 -3.39 -10.61
CA ALA A 85 -7.09 -3.83 -9.51
C ALA A 85 -6.76 -2.69 -8.53
N VAL A 86 -6.49 -3.07 -7.28
CA VAL A 86 -5.97 -2.15 -6.26
C VAL A 86 -4.71 -2.73 -5.63
N ILE A 87 -3.67 -1.89 -5.55
CA ILE A 87 -2.37 -2.23 -4.96
C ILE A 87 -2.30 -1.57 -3.58
N ASP A 88 -2.30 -2.38 -2.51
CA ASP A 88 -2.15 -1.90 -1.13
C ASP A 88 -0.71 -2.05 -0.65
N GLY A 89 -0.18 -0.98 -0.04
CA GLY A 89 1.10 -0.99 0.67
C GLY A 89 2.31 -0.65 -0.17
N MET A 90 2.16 0.17 -1.22
CA MET A 90 3.28 0.77 -1.95
C MET A 90 4.09 1.67 -1.00
N ARG A 91 5.42 1.55 -1.02
CA ARG A 91 6.32 2.28 -0.10
C ARG A 91 7.59 2.81 -0.76
N ARG A 92 7.99 2.29 -1.91
CA ARG A 92 9.21 2.67 -2.61
C ARG A 92 8.90 3.43 -3.87
N MET A 93 9.87 4.18 -4.37
CA MET A 93 9.75 4.86 -5.66
C MET A 93 9.41 3.87 -6.78
N GLU A 94 10.07 2.71 -6.79
CA GLU A 94 9.87 1.66 -7.79
C GLU A 94 8.45 1.07 -7.72
N ASP A 95 7.87 0.96 -6.51
CA ASP A 95 6.49 0.47 -6.33
C ASP A 95 5.47 1.36 -7.03
N VAL A 96 5.79 2.64 -7.23
CA VAL A 96 4.94 3.63 -7.90
C VAL A 96 5.33 3.79 -9.37
N LEU A 97 6.60 4.07 -9.65
CA LEU A 97 7.06 4.44 -10.99
C LEU A 97 6.95 3.28 -11.98
N VAL A 98 7.24 2.05 -11.55
CA VAL A 98 7.18 0.89 -12.45
C VAL A 98 5.74 0.59 -12.88
N PRO A 99 4.73 0.51 -11.99
CA PRO A 99 3.33 0.42 -12.39
C PRO A 99 2.83 1.65 -13.18
N LYS A 100 3.23 2.88 -12.83
CA LYS A 100 2.87 4.08 -13.61
C LYS A 100 3.37 3.99 -15.05
N ASN A 101 4.59 3.54 -15.25
CA ASN A 101 5.16 3.37 -16.59
C ASN A 101 4.48 2.24 -17.39
N TYR A 102 3.98 1.20 -16.70
CA TYR A 102 3.32 0.06 -17.34
C TYR A 102 1.86 0.36 -17.69
N PHE A 103 1.07 0.84 -16.73
CA PHE A 103 -0.37 1.08 -16.89
C PHE A 103 -0.70 2.45 -17.46
N LYS A 104 0.25 3.39 -17.47
CA LYS A 104 0.14 4.76 -18.01
C LYS A 104 -1.08 5.49 -17.46
N GLU A 105 -1.99 5.94 -18.32
CA GLU A 105 -3.24 6.64 -17.96
C GLU A 105 -4.26 5.76 -17.21
N ASN A 106 -4.04 4.45 -17.17
CA ASN A 106 -4.95 3.51 -16.50
C ASN A 106 -4.56 3.24 -15.03
N ILE A 107 -3.63 3.97 -14.45
CA ILE A 107 -3.32 3.90 -13.02
C ILE A 107 -3.52 5.25 -12.34
N LEU A 108 -4.13 5.23 -11.17
CA LEU A 108 -4.30 6.39 -10.29
C LEU A 108 -3.67 6.10 -8.93
N ILE A 109 -2.78 6.95 -8.48
CA ILE A 109 -2.09 6.81 -7.19
C ILE A 109 -2.77 7.72 -6.16
N LEU A 110 -3.32 7.10 -5.12
CA LEU A 110 -3.98 7.80 -4.01
C LEU A 110 -3.12 7.77 -2.75
N LEU A 111 -2.80 8.94 -2.22
CA LEU A 111 -2.22 9.09 -0.90
C LEU A 111 -3.33 9.16 0.15
N ILE A 112 -3.47 8.12 0.95
CA ILE A 112 -4.36 8.12 2.12
C ILE A 112 -3.55 8.57 3.32
N ASP A 113 -3.90 9.69 3.89
CA ASP A 113 -3.21 10.29 5.02
C ASP A 113 -4.19 10.52 6.20
N ALA A 114 -3.66 10.62 7.41
CA ALA A 114 -4.40 10.96 8.61
C ALA A 114 -3.46 11.57 9.65
N PRO A 115 -3.95 12.44 10.55
CA PRO A 115 -3.16 12.96 11.65
C PRO A 115 -2.48 11.85 12.46
N ALA A 116 -1.23 12.04 12.86
CA ALA A 116 -0.42 11.03 13.55
C ALA A 116 -1.12 10.47 14.79
N LYS A 117 -1.80 11.32 15.57
CA LYS A 117 -2.55 10.91 16.76
C LYS A 117 -3.68 9.93 16.42
N ILE A 118 -4.47 10.22 15.38
CA ILE A 118 -5.54 9.33 14.91
C ILE A 118 -4.95 8.00 14.42
N ARG A 119 -3.82 8.04 13.73
CA ARG A 119 -3.16 6.83 13.23
C ARG A 119 -2.65 5.97 14.38
N TYR A 120 -2.06 6.57 15.41
CA TYR A 120 -1.66 5.88 16.63
C TYR A 120 -2.85 5.21 17.33
N GLU A 121 -3.96 5.94 17.55
CA GLU A 121 -5.18 5.39 18.16
C GLU A 121 -5.74 4.19 17.38
N ARG A 122 -5.65 4.20 16.05
CA ARG A 122 -6.08 3.08 15.20
C ARG A 122 -5.13 1.88 15.32
N ILE A 123 -3.82 2.13 15.43
CA ILE A 123 -2.82 1.07 15.53
C ILE A 123 -2.84 0.43 16.91
N SER A 124 -2.94 1.23 17.98
CA SER A 124 -2.95 0.73 19.36
C SER A 124 -4.11 -0.23 19.66
N LYS A 125 -5.21 -0.13 18.89
CA LYS A 125 -6.35 -1.07 18.96
C LYS A 125 -6.08 -2.40 18.24
N ARG A 126 -4.97 -2.52 17.48
CA ARG A 126 -4.60 -3.77 16.78
C ARG A 126 -3.73 -4.60 17.70
N ILE A 127 -4.17 -5.82 18.03
CA ILE A 127 -3.38 -6.76 18.82
C ILE A 127 -2.35 -7.41 17.89
N ARG A 128 -1.13 -6.84 17.84
CA ARG A 128 0.03 -7.40 17.14
C ARG A 128 1.26 -7.26 18.04
N GLU A 129 2.20 -8.20 17.92
CA GLU A 129 3.43 -8.19 18.74
C GLU A 129 4.29 -6.93 18.51
N ASP A 130 4.26 -6.35 17.32
CA ASP A 130 5.01 -5.17 16.91
C ASP A 130 4.23 -3.85 17.06
N THR A 131 3.10 -3.86 17.77
CA THR A 131 2.31 -2.65 18.03
C THR A 131 3.05 -1.73 19.02
N PRO A 132 3.33 -0.46 18.68
CA PRO A 132 3.96 0.48 19.59
C PRO A 132 3.09 0.70 20.83
N LYS A 133 3.72 0.61 22.00
CA LYS A 133 3.03 0.73 23.31
C LYS A 133 2.75 2.17 23.68
N THR A 134 3.56 3.10 23.19
CA THR A 134 3.43 4.53 23.47
C THR A 134 3.36 5.34 22.18
N TYR A 135 2.86 6.57 22.29
CA TYR A 135 2.84 7.49 21.14
C TYR A 135 4.25 7.87 20.68
N ASP A 136 5.20 7.99 21.60
CA ASP A 136 6.60 8.31 21.27
C ASP A 136 7.27 7.16 20.51
N GLU A 137 7.04 5.90 20.91
CA GLU A 137 7.49 4.72 20.15
C GLU A 137 6.89 4.70 18.74
N PHE A 138 5.60 5.06 18.60
CA PHE A 138 4.95 5.17 17.30
C PHE A 138 5.63 6.23 16.42
N LEU A 139 5.89 7.42 16.95
CA LEU A 139 6.56 8.49 16.21
C LEU A 139 8.00 8.11 15.82
N GLU A 140 8.70 7.36 16.65
CA GLU A 140 10.03 6.87 16.34
C GLU A 140 10.01 5.83 15.21
N GLN A 141 9.07 4.87 15.26
CA GLN A 141 8.88 3.91 14.18
C GLN A 141 8.53 4.60 12.86
N GLU A 142 7.66 5.60 12.91
CA GLU A 142 7.29 6.38 11.74
C GLU A 142 8.51 7.10 11.15
N ARG A 143 9.30 7.81 11.95
CA ARG A 143 10.54 8.47 11.49
C ARG A 143 11.50 7.51 10.82
N ARG A 144 11.65 6.29 11.36
CA ARG A 144 12.46 5.23 10.75
C ARG A 144 11.92 4.80 9.38
N GLU A 145 10.61 4.58 9.24
CA GLU A 145 9.99 4.23 7.95
C GLU A 145 10.18 5.36 6.92
N TYR A 146 9.95 6.61 7.31
CA TYR A 146 10.16 7.76 6.44
C TYR A 146 11.61 7.83 5.93
N SER A 147 12.58 7.63 6.82
CA SER A 147 14.00 7.62 6.45
C SER A 147 14.38 6.44 5.54
N ILE A 148 13.94 5.20 5.88
CA ILE A 148 14.31 3.98 5.14
C ILE A 148 13.75 4.00 3.72
N PHE A 149 12.50 4.45 3.55
CA PHE A 149 11.79 4.41 2.26
C PHE A 149 11.77 5.76 1.55
N ASN A 150 12.31 6.82 2.14
CA ASN A 150 12.22 8.19 1.63
C ASN A 150 10.77 8.59 1.32
N LEU A 151 9.87 8.33 2.27
CA LEU A 151 8.42 8.42 2.06
C LEU A 151 7.96 9.82 1.63
N ASP A 152 8.65 10.88 2.06
CA ASP A 152 8.33 12.26 1.63
C ASP A 152 8.41 12.41 0.11
N GLU A 153 9.41 11.82 -0.52
CA GLU A 153 9.55 11.84 -1.98
C GLU A 153 8.55 10.88 -2.67
N VAL A 154 8.32 9.71 -2.08
CA VAL A 154 7.35 8.75 -2.63
C VAL A 154 5.94 9.34 -2.61
N PHE A 155 5.55 10.03 -1.56
CA PHE A 155 4.21 10.61 -1.44
C PHE A 155 3.95 11.74 -2.43
N LYS A 156 4.99 12.42 -2.92
CA LYS A 156 4.87 13.42 -4.01
C LYS A 156 4.44 12.81 -5.35
N LEU A 157 4.57 11.50 -5.52
CA LEU A 157 4.14 10.78 -6.73
C LEU A 157 2.63 10.50 -6.78
N ALA A 158 1.90 10.78 -5.70
CA ALA A 158 0.45 10.63 -5.65
C ALA A 158 -0.23 11.63 -6.60
N ASP A 159 -1.26 11.15 -7.28
CA ASP A 159 -2.08 11.98 -8.16
C ASP A 159 -3.15 12.74 -7.36
N GLU A 160 -3.64 12.14 -6.26
CA GLU A 160 -4.61 12.74 -5.33
C GLU A 160 -4.30 12.36 -3.87
N LYS A 161 -4.68 13.24 -2.95
CA LYS A 161 -4.55 13.02 -1.50
C LYS A 161 -5.92 13.04 -0.82
N ILE A 162 -6.15 12.04 0.03
CA ILE A 162 -7.34 11.94 0.88
C ILE A 162 -6.91 12.02 2.35
N ILE A 163 -7.48 12.97 3.09
CA ILE A 163 -7.31 13.05 4.54
C ILE A 163 -8.39 12.19 5.19
N ASN A 164 -8.00 11.12 5.86
CA ASN A 164 -8.87 10.19 6.57
C ASN A 164 -8.91 10.54 8.07
N ASP A 165 -9.59 11.61 8.40
CA ASP A 165 -9.69 12.20 9.74
C ASP A 165 -11.10 12.12 10.35
N SER A 166 -12.03 11.46 9.68
CA SER A 166 -13.44 11.34 10.05
C SER A 166 -13.91 9.88 10.01
N ASP A 167 -15.21 9.65 9.85
CA ASP A 167 -15.83 8.33 9.76
C ASP A 167 -15.59 7.62 8.40
N LEU A 168 -15.95 6.34 8.35
CA LEU A 168 -15.77 5.52 7.15
C LEU A 168 -16.65 5.96 5.98
N GLU A 169 -17.85 6.45 6.24
CA GLU A 169 -18.78 6.91 5.21
C GLU A 169 -18.17 8.11 4.45
N THR A 170 -17.65 9.07 5.19
CA THR A 170 -16.95 10.23 4.64
C THR A 170 -15.70 9.82 3.84
N LEU A 171 -14.91 8.86 4.35
CA LEU A 171 -13.76 8.34 3.62
C LEU A 171 -14.19 7.72 2.29
N TYR A 172 -15.18 6.86 2.30
CA TYR A 172 -15.67 6.17 1.09
C TYR A 172 -16.25 7.13 0.08
N LYS A 173 -16.98 8.16 0.53
CA LYS A 173 -17.51 9.22 -0.34
C LYS A 173 -16.37 9.97 -1.03
N ARG A 174 -15.32 10.38 -0.30
CA ARG A 174 -14.12 11.03 -0.87
C ARG A 174 -13.44 10.15 -1.91
N VAL A 175 -13.30 8.85 -1.64
CA VAL A 175 -12.75 7.88 -2.60
C VAL A 175 -13.61 7.83 -3.86
N ASP A 176 -14.92 7.65 -3.72
CA ASP A 176 -15.85 7.55 -4.85
C ASP A 176 -15.84 8.81 -5.75
N GLU A 177 -15.81 10.00 -5.14
CA GLU A 177 -15.74 11.28 -5.85
C GLU A 177 -14.48 11.36 -6.72
N ILE A 178 -13.31 10.98 -6.17
CA ILE A 178 -12.05 10.96 -6.91
C ILE A 178 -12.11 9.94 -8.05
N LEU A 179 -12.57 8.71 -7.77
CA LEU A 179 -12.64 7.67 -8.80
C LEU A 179 -13.55 8.04 -9.97
N ARG A 180 -14.69 8.72 -9.70
CA ARG A 180 -15.55 9.26 -10.78
C ARG A 180 -14.87 10.37 -11.55
N LYS A 181 -14.19 11.32 -10.86
CA LYS A 181 -13.44 12.41 -11.49
C LYS A 181 -12.42 11.89 -12.51
N TYR A 182 -11.77 10.77 -12.22
CA TYR A 182 -10.76 10.16 -13.09
C TYR A 182 -11.30 9.04 -13.99
N GLY A 183 -12.60 8.78 -13.98
CA GLY A 183 -13.20 7.76 -14.84
C GLY A 183 -12.89 6.32 -14.45
N PHE A 184 -12.61 6.07 -13.17
CA PHE A 184 -12.36 4.72 -12.63
C PHE A 184 -13.63 4.01 -12.15
N LEU A 185 -14.72 4.77 -11.97
CA LEU A 185 -16.08 4.29 -11.74
C LEU A 185 -16.99 4.68 -12.88
#